data_185942caac7d6a0c003738405aec625d
#
_entry.id   185942caac7d6a0c003738405aec625d
#
_cell.length_a   1.000
_cell.length_b   1.000
_cell.length_c   1.000
_cell.angle_alpha   90.00
_cell.angle_beta   90.00
_cell.angle_gamma   90.00
#
_symmetry.space_group_name_H-M   'P 1'
#
loop_
_entity.id
_entity.type
_entity.pdbx_description
1 polymer ?
#
loop_
_entity_poly.entity_id
_entity_poly.type
_entity_poly.pdbx_seq_one_letter_code
_entity_poly.pdbx_strand_id
1 'polypeptide(L)'
;YTKEEYKTLFDKMKNTIPGVAITTDIIVGFPGETEEDFQDTLDIVEYCKYDGAYTFIYSERKGTASSFMEDDVPLKEKERRLHELNEVVNKYSRESNEKLLNQVVEVLVIGISTKDENKVYGYTETMKLVNIEGSTDLINKIVKVRITDAKSFSLDGVVES
;
A
#
# COMPACT_ATOMS: atom_id res chain seq x y z
N TYR A 1 4.80 -21.47 -6.10
CA TYR A 1 3.55 -21.67 -5.35
C TYR A 1 2.34 -21.30 -6.20
N THR A 2 1.19 -21.89 -5.89
CA THR A 2 -0.05 -21.63 -6.60
C THR A 2 -0.81 -20.45 -5.97
N LYS A 3 -1.79 -19.93 -6.70
CA LYS A 3 -2.73 -18.92 -6.23
C LYS A 3 -3.45 -19.37 -4.95
N GLU A 4 -3.84 -20.63 -4.88
CA GLU A 4 -4.54 -21.19 -3.73
C GLU A 4 -3.62 -21.34 -2.50
N GLU A 5 -2.37 -21.74 -2.70
CA GLU A 5 -1.37 -21.80 -1.64
C GLU A 5 -1.07 -20.40 -1.08
N TYR A 6 -1.02 -19.40 -1.95
CA TYR A 6 -0.83 -18.01 -1.54
C TYR A 6 -1.99 -17.51 -0.68
N LYS A 7 -3.23 -17.75 -1.09
CA LYS A 7 -4.42 -17.39 -0.32
C LYS A 7 -4.43 -18.05 1.06
N THR A 8 -4.07 -19.33 1.12
CA THR A 8 -3.98 -20.07 2.37
C THR A 8 -2.95 -19.46 3.31
N LEU A 9 -1.78 -19.09 2.80
CA LEU A 9 -0.75 -18.42 3.59
C LEU A 9 -1.23 -17.05 4.10
N PHE A 10 -1.87 -16.29 3.24
CA PHE A 10 -2.44 -14.99 3.62
C PHE A 10 -3.44 -15.11 4.76
N ASP A 11 -4.38 -16.04 4.65
CA ASP A 11 -5.38 -16.31 5.68
C ASP A 11 -4.74 -16.73 6.99
N LYS A 12 -3.70 -17.57 6.92
CA LYS A 12 -2.95 -18.00 8.10
C LYS A 12 -2.30 -16.80 8.82
N MET A 13 -1.70 -15.88 8.07
CA MET A 13 -1.12 -14.67 8.67
C MET A 13 -2.19 -13.80 9.35
N LYS A 14 -3.31 -13.58 8.69
CA LYS A 14 -4.43 -12.79 9.23
C LYS A 14 -5.03 -13.41 10.49
N ASN A 15 -5.15 -14.72 10.52
CA ASN A 15 -5.74 -15.45 11.66
C ASN A 15 -4.76 -15.60 12.84
N THR A 16 -3.46 -15.63 12.56
CA THR A 16 -2.43 -15.83 13.60
C THR A 16 -2.07 -14.54 14.32
N ILE A 17 -2.10 -13.41 13.60
CA ILE A 17 -1.71 -12.10 14.15
C ILE A 17 -2.91 -11.16 14.07
N PRO A 18 -3.67 -10.99 15.15
CA PRO A 18 -4.83 -10.09 15.16
C PRO A 18 -4.43 -8.65 14.82
N GLY A 19 -5.17 -8.02 13.92
CA GLY A 19 -4.94 -6.63 13.54
C GLY A 19 -3.71 -6.41 12.65
N VAL A 20 -3.07 -7.46 12.14
CA VAL A 20 -1.91 -7.31 11.26
C VAL A 20 -2.28 -6.56 9.98
N ALA A 21 -1.46 -5.58 9.63
CA ALA A 21 -1.51 -4.93 8.33
C ALA A 21 -0.58 -5.68 7.36
N ILE A 22 -1.08 -6.01 6.18
CA ILE A 22 -0.31 -6.70 5.14
C ILE A 22 -0.23 -5.81 3.91
N THR A 23 1.00 -5.56 3.48
CA THR A 23 1.31 -4.82 2.27
C THR A 23 2.09 -5.71 1.31
N THR A 24 2.12 -5.34 0.03
CA THR A 24 2.81 -6.13 -0.99
C THR A 24 3.37 -5.24 -2.09
N ASP A 25 4.31 -5.78 -2.86
CA ASP A 25 4.81 -5.21 -4.09
C ASP A 25 4.30 -6.06 -5.26
N ILE A 26 3.76 -5.41 -6.28
CA ILE A 26 3.20 -6.09 -7.45
C ILE A 26 3.81 -5.52 -8.73
N ILE A 27 4.34 -6.40 -9.56
CA ILE A 27 4.88 -6.06 -10.88
C ILE A 27 3.91 -6.58 -11.95
N VAL A 28 3.51 -5.73 -12.88
CA VAL A 28 2.71 -6.09 -14.05
C VAL A 28 3.54 -6.08 -15.31
N GLY A 29 3.13 -6.84 -16.31
CA GLY A 29 3.81 -6.90 -17.61
C GLY A 29 5.12 -7.69 -17.57
N PHE A 30 5.27 -8.62 -16.63
CA PHE A 30 6.41 -9.53 -16.61
C PHE A 30 6.45 -10.34 -17.91
N PRO A 31 7.65 -10.64 -18.47
CA PRO A 31 7.77 -11.43 -19.70
C PRO A 31 6.94 -12.71 -19.66
N GLY A 32 6.09 -12.92 -20.66
CA GLY A 32 5.19 -14.05 -20.74
C GLY A 32 3.87 -13.91 -19.98
N GLU A 33 3.65 -12.82 -19.27
CA GLU A 33 2.37 -12.57 -18.59
C GLU A 33 1.22 -12.47 -19.59
N THR A 34 0.25 -13.37 -19.45
CA THR A 34 -0.97 -13.36 -20.25
C THR A 34 -2.04 -12.51 -19.60
N GLU A 35 -3.12 -12.21 -20.31
CA GLU A 35 -4.29 -11.56 -19.73
C GLU A 35 -4.91 -12.40 -18.60
N GLU A 36 -4.90 -13.73 -18.77
CA GLU A 36 -5.37 -14.65 -17.71
C GLU A 36 -4.51 -14.55 -16.45
N ASP A 37 -3.18 -14.50 -16.61
CA ASP A 37 -2.26 -14.29 -15.49
C ASP A 37 -2.51 -12.98 -14.78
N PHE A 38 -2.77 -11.90 -15.54
CA PHE A 38 -3.11 -10.61 -14.98
C PHE A 38 -4.45 -10.63 -14.22
N GLN A 39 -5.47 -11.31 -14.76
CA GLN A 39 -6.74 -11.48 -14.06
C GLN A 39 -6.57 -12.24 -12.75
N ASP A 40 -5.69 -13.23 -12.70
CA ASP A 40 -5.33 -13.92 -11.46
C ASP A 40 -4.69 -12.98 -10.43
N THR A 41 -3.88 -12.04 -10.88
CA THR A 41 -3.32 -10.99 -10.00
C THR A 41 -4.43 -10.13 -9.42
N LEU A 42 -5.38 -9.68 -10.24
CA LEU A 42 -6.53 -8.90 -9.76
C LEU A 42 -7.38 -9.70 -8.75
N ASP A 43 -7.61 -10.98 -9.00
CA ASP A 43 -8.36 -11.85 -8.09
C ASP A 43 -7.68 -11.98 -6.73
N ILE A 44 -6.35 -12.09 -6.72
CA ILE A 44 -5.56 -12.12 -5.47
C ILE A 44 -5.72 -10.81 -4.70
N VAL A 45 -5.63 -9.68 -5.36
CA VAL A 45 -5.77 -8.36 -4.73
C VAL A 45 -7.18 -8.17 -4.18
N GLU A 46 -8.20 -8.59 -4.92
CA GLU A 46 -9.60 -8.57 -4.47
C GLU A 46 -9.83 -9.46 -3.25
N TYR A 47 -9.18 -10.61 -3.21
CA TYR A 47 -9.28 -11.55 -2.08
C TYR A 47 -8.55 -11.02 -0.84
N CYS A 48 -7.31 -10.58 -1.01
CA CYS A 48 -6.45 -10.17 0.09
C CYS A 48 -6.82 -8.79 0.65
N LYS A 49 -7.33 -7.89 -0.19
CA LYS A 49 -7.68 -6.51 0.23
C LYS A 49 -6.55 -5.88 1.03
N TYR A 50 -5.35 -5.86 0.44
CA TYR A 50 -4.15 -5.36 1.11
C TYR A 50 -4.36 -3.97 1.73
N ASP A 51 -3.75 -3.74 2.88
CA ASP A 51 -3.74 -2.43 3.53
C ASP A 51 -2.99 -1.38 2.71
N GLY A 52 -2.08 -1.83 1.86
CA GLY A 52 -1.39 -1.03 0.86
C GLY A 52 -0.62 -1.92 -0.10
N ALA A 53 -0.36 -1.42 -1.30
CA ALA A 53 0.47 -2.11 -2.28
C ALA A 53 1.27 -1.10 -3.09
N TYR A 54 2.52 -1.47 -3.39
CA TYR A 54 3.35 -0.74 -4.35
C TYR A 54 3.30 -1.48 -5.68
N THR A 55 2.96 -0.76 -6.74
CA THR A 55 2.73 -1.35 -8.06
C THR A 55 3.74 -0.80 -9.06
N PHE A 56 4.24 -1.67 -9.91
CA PHE A 56 5.31 -1.36 -10.87
C PHE A 56 5.04 -2.02 -12.22
N ILE A 57 5.49 -1.35 -13.28
CA ILE A 57 5.63 -1.97 -14.60
C ILE A 57 6.97 -2.71 -14.62
N TYR A 58 6.99 -3.93 -15.16
CA TYR A 58 8.24 -4.65 -15.38
C TYR A 58 9.20 -3.80 -16.22
N SER A 59 10.45 -3.73 -15.76
CA SER A 59 11.57 -3.20 -16.51
C SER A 59 12.75 -4.16 -16.41
N GLU A 60 13.45 -4.35 -17.52
CA GLU A 60 14.60 -5.24 -17.58
C GLU A 60 15.71 -4.75 -16.63
N ARG A 61 16.24 -5.66 -15.83
CA ARG A 61 17.44 -5.43 -15.01
C ARG A 61 18.53 -6.40 -15.41
N LYS A 62 19.64 -5.88 -15.90
CA LYS A 62 20.82 -6.68 -16.27
C LYS A 62 21.27 -7.56 -15.11
N GLY A 63 21.61 -8.81 -15.40
CA GLY A 63 22.09 -9.77 -14.41
C GLY A 63 20.99 -10.55 -13.67
N THR A 64 19.73 -10.32 -13.98
CA THR A 64 18.62 -11.13 -13.46
C THR A 64 18.24 -12.24 -14.46
N ALA A 65 17.64 -13.31 -13.97
CA ALA A 65 17.15 -14.40 -14.84
C ALA A 65 16.13 -13.88 -15.87
N SER A 66 15.29 -12.93 -15.48
CA SER A 66 14.28 -12.33 -16.36
C SER A 66 14.89 -11.50 -17.51
N SER A 67 16.13 -11.03 -17.37
CA SER A 67 16.80 -10.27 -18.44
C SER A 67 17.13 -11.14 -19.67
N PHE A 68 17.10 -12.46 -19.54
CA PHE A 68 17.28 -13.41 -20.64
C PHE A 68 15.95 -13.84 -21.28
N MET A 69 14.83 -13.40 -20.75
CA MET A 69 13.50 -13.66 -21.30
C MET A 69 13.13 -12.57 -22.30
N GLU A 70 12.41 -12.95 -23.35
CA GLU A 70 11.85 -11.98 -24.29
C GLU A 70 10.73 -11.19 -23.61
N ASP A 71 10.84 -9.86 -23.58
CA ASP A 71 9.78 -9.00 -23.10
C ASP A 71 8.72 -8.84 -24.20
N ASP A 72 7.75 -9.74 -24.19
CA ASP A 72 6.70 -9.88 -25.19
C ASP A 72 5.42 -9.09 -24.86
N VAL A 73 5.39 -8.37 -23.72
CA VAL A 73 4.23 -7.54 -23.35
C VAL A 73 4.47 -6.10 -23.80
N PRO A 74 3.66 -5.56 -24.72
CA PRO A 74 3.80 -4.17 -25.17
C PRO A 74 3.65 -3.17 -24.04
N LEU A 75 4.38 -2.05 -24.08
CA LEU A 75 4.31 -1.00 -23.05
C LEU A 75 2.89 -0.50 -22.81
N LYS A 76 2.13 -0.28 -23.88
CA LYS A 76 0.73 0.17 -23.79
C LYS A 76 -0.14 -0.81 -23.01
N GLU A 77 0.11 -2.11 -23.16
CA GLU A 77 -0.59 -3.15 -22.42
C GLU A 77 -0.18 -3.17 -20.94
N LYS A 78 1.11 -3.00 -20.66
CA LYS A 78 1.62 -2.87 -19.28
C LYS A 78 0.98 -1.67 -18.57
N GLU A 79 0.88 -0.53 -19.25
CA GLU A 79 0.25 0.67 -18.71
C GLU A 79 -1.23 0.46 -18.42
N ARG A 80 -1.95 -0.21 -19.31
CA ARG A 80 -3.36 -0.56 -19.10
C ARG A 80 -3.52 -1.44 -17.87
N ARG A 81 -2.70 -2.49 -17.75
CA ARG A 81 -2.73 -3.41 -16.60
C ARG A 81 -2.39 -2.68 -15.30
N LEU A 82 -1.38 -1.81 -15.31
CA LEU A 82 -1.02 -1.02 -14.15
C LEU A 82 -2.16 -0.12 -13.70
N HIS A 83 -2.82 0.58 -14.64
CA HIS A 83 -3.95 1.45 -14.35
C HIS A 83 -5.11 0.67 -13.69
N GLU A 84 -5.47 -0.45 -14.27
CA GLU A 84 -6.54 -1.31 -13.76
C GLU A 84 -6.21 -1.88 -12.37
N LEU A 85 -4.97 -2.32 -12.17
CA LEU A 85 -4.48 -2.78 -10.86
C LEU A 85 -4.55 -1.67 -9.81
N ASN A 86 -4.12 -0.47 -10.15
CA ASN A 86 -4.11 0.67 -9.23
C ASN A 86 -5.52 1.07 -8.78
N GLU A 87 -6.52 0.96 -9.63
CA GLU A 87 -7.90 1.23 -9.24
C GLU A 87 -8.35 0.29 -8.10
N VAL A 88 -8.04 -0.99 -8.21
CA VAL A 88 -8.38 -1.98 -7.19
C VAL A 88 -7.56 -1.80 -5.92
N VAL A 89 -6.25 -1.63 -6.05
CA VAL A 89 -5.33 -1.39 -4.92
C VAL A 89 -5.75 -0.15 -4.12
N ASN A 90 -6.02 0.95 -4.81
CA ASN A 90 -6.39 2.21 -4.17
C ASN A 90 -7.74 2.11 -3.44
N LYS A 91 -8.68 1.39 -3.99
CA LYS A 91 -9.97 1.12 -3.35
C LYS A 91 -9.78 0.47 -1.98
N TYR A 92 -9.02 -0.62 -1.92
CA TYR A 92 -8.82 -1.36 -0.68
C TYR A 92 -7.89 -0.65 0.31
N SER A 93 -6.88 0.05 -0.19
CA SER A 93 -6.04 0.92 0.64
C SER A 93 -6.88 2.01 1.33
N ARG A 94 -7.77 2.64 0.59
CA ARG A 94 -8.69 3.65 1.13
C ARG A 94 -9.66 3.04 2.15
N GLU A 95 -10.26 1.89 1.85
CA GLU A 95 -11.14 1.19 2.80
C GLU A 95 -10.42 0.84 4.09
N SER A 96 -9.17 0.38 4.01
CA SER A 96 -8.33 0.12 5.18
C SER A 96 -8.11 1.38 6.02
N ASN A 97 -7.83 2.50 5.35
CA ASN A 97 -7.63 3.80 6.02
C ASN A 97 -8.93 4.32 6.64
N GLU A 98 -10.06 4.17 5.95
CA GLU A 98 -11.38 4.64 6.44
C GLU A 98 -11.81 3.95 7.74
N LYS A 99 -11.33 2.73 8.01
CA LYS A 99 -11.57 2.05 9.29
C LYS A 99 -10.99 2.79 10.49
N LEU A 100 -10.01 3.66 10.27
CA LEU A 100 -9.36 4.45 11.31
C LEU A 100 -10.06 5.78 11.58
N LEU A 101 -11.03 6.18 10.76
CA LEU A 101 -11.77 7.44 10.98
C LEU A 101 -12.34 7.49 12.39
N ASN A 102 -12.11 8.63 13.06
CA ASN A 102 -12.48 8.90 14.45
C ASN A 102 -11.80 8.01 15.50
N GLN A 103 -10.84 7.19 15.09
CA GLN A 103 -10.00 6.42 16.01
C GLN A 103 -8.82 7.25 16.49
N VAL A 104 -8.35 6.97 17.70
CA VAL A 104 -7.10 7.54 18.22
C VAL A 104 -6.00 6.51 18.05
N VAL A 105 -4.95 6.89 17.34
CA VAL A 105 -3.80 6.02 17.04
C VAL A 105 -2.50 6.69 17.48
N GLU A 106 -1.50 5.89 17.79
CA GLU A 106 -0.17 6.39 18.09
C GLU A 106 0.60 6.62 16.77
N VAL A 107 1.25 7.78 16.66
CA VAL A 107 2.02 8.19 15.49
C VAL A 107 3.42 8.61 15.93
N LEU A 108 4.44 8.03 15.33
CA LEU A 108 5.82 8.53 15.44
C LEU A 108 6.00 9.66 14.42
N VAL A 109 6.15 10.87 14.93
CA VAL A 109 6.32 12.06 14.09
C VAL A 109 7.77 12.12 13.56
N ILE A 110 7.91 12.23 12.24
CA ILE A 110 9.20 12.13 11.54
C ILE A 110 9.72 13.52 11.10
N GLY A 111 8.84 14.38 10.61
CA GLY A 111 9.28 15.65 10.05
C GLY A 111 8.15 16.58 9.67
N ILE A 112 8.51 17.64 8.97
CA ILE A 112 7.58 18.64 8.45
C ILE A 112 6.95 18.07 7.17
N SER A 113 5.63 18.26 7.00
CA SER A 113 4.94 17.85 5.78
C SER A 113 5.52 18.58 4.56
N THR A 114 5.76 17.83 3.49
CA THR A 114 6.28 18.40 2.22
C THR A 114 5.25 19.25 1.49
N LYS A 115 3.96 19.08 1.82
CA LYS A 115 2.86 19.79 1.17
C LYS A 115 2.36 21.01 1.95
N ASP A 116 2.60 21.06 3.25
CA ASP A 116 2.13 22.11 4.13
C ASP A 116 3.07 22.27 5.31
N GLU A 117 3.82 23.38 5.34
CA GLU A 117 4.80 23.67 6.39
C GLU A 117 4.18 23.88 7.78
N ASN A 118 2.86 24.06 7.86
CA ASN A 118 2.13 24.15 9.13
C ASN A 118 1.73 22.79 9.69
N LYS A 119 2.09 21.71 8.97
CA LYS A 119 1.81 20.35 9.37
C LYS A 119 3.09 19.54 9.53
N VAL A 120 3.03 18.59 10.42
CA VAL A 120 4.05 17.55 10.55
C VAL A 120 3.48 16.23 10.04
N TYR A 121 4.34 15.27 9.74
CA TYR A 121 3.92 13.95 9.32
C TYR A 121 4.63 12.86 10.12
N GLY A 122 4.02 11.72 10.15
CA GLY A 122 4.59 10.53 10.78
C GLY A 122 3.87 9.27 10.35
N TYR A 123 4.19 8.18 11.03
CA TYR A 123 3.65 6.87 10.70
C TYR A 123 3.03 6.20 11.92
N THR A 124 1.91 5.51 11.69
CA THR A 124 1.31 4.63 12.68
C THR A 124 2.17 3.38 12.86
N GLU A 125 1.88 2.56 13.87
CA GLU A 125 2.57 1.28 14.07
C GLU A 125 2.37 0.28 12.91
N THR A 126 1.34 0.48 12.08
CA THR A 126 1.09 -0.30 10.85
C THR A 126 1.62 0.42 9.60
N MET A 127 2.50 1.39 9.77
CA MET A 127 3.18 2.14 8.71
C MET A 127 2.27 2.97 7.80
N LYS A 128 1.15 3.42 8.31
CA LYS A 128 0.27 4.35 7.60
C LYS A 128 0.74 5.79 7.80
N LEU A 129 0.86 6.53 6.71
CA LEU A 129 1.26 7.94 6.72
C LEU A 129 0.13 8.82 7.29
N VAL A 130 0.46 9.65 8.28
CA VAL A 130 -0.47 10.59 8.89
C VAL A 130 0.10 12.01 8.81
N ASN A 131 -0.69 12.93 8.27
CA ASN A 131 -0.41 14.37 8.32
C ASN A 131 -1.14 14.96 9.53
N ILE A 132 -0.44 15.71 10.36
CA ILE A 132 -0.92 16.18 11.64
C ILE A 132 -0.78 17.70 11.72
N GLU A 133 -1.83 18.39 12.09
CA GLU A 133 -1.72 19.81 12.46
C GLU A 133 -0.88 19.93 13.72
N GLY A 134 0.23 20.67 13.64
CA GLY A 134 1.13 20.78 14.77
C GLY A 134 2.47 21.38 14.38
N SER A 135 3.27 21.61 15.40
CA SER A 135 4.57 22.26 15.27
C SER A 135 5.75 21.27 15.28
N THR A 136 6.93 21.79 14.95
CA THR A 136 8.17 20.99 14.85
C THR A 136 8.62 20.39 16.17
N ASP A 137 8.14 20.87 17.32
CA ASP A 137 8.43 20.27 18.63
C ASP A 137 7.82 18.87 18.81
N LEU A 138 6.90 18.44 17.94
CA LEU A 138 6.39 17.07 17.91
C LEU A 138 7.34 16.08 17.24
N ILE A 139 8.31 16.55 16.46
CA ILE A 139 9.24 15.68 15.72
C ILE A 139 10.03 14.80 16.68
N ASN A 140 10.19 13.53 16.31
CA ASN A 140 10.81 12.45 17.09
C ASN A 140 10.03 12.04 18.34
N LYS A 141 8.78 12.42 18.43
CA LYS A 141 7.88 11.99 19.51
C LYS A 141 6.82 11.04 19.02
N ILE A 142 6.35 10.16 19.90
CA ILE A 142 5.17 9.35 19.68
C ILE A 142 3.99 10.11 20.30
N VAL A 143 3.02 10.46 19.49
CA VAL A 143 1.84 11.22 19.93
C VAL A 143 0.55 10.46 19.62
N LYS A 144 -0.47 10.68 20.42
CA LYS A 144 -1.81 10.15 20.13
C LYS A 144 -2.53 11.10 19.20
N VAL A 145 -3.05 10.56 18.10
CA VAL A 145 -3.68 11.34 17.04
C VAL A 145 -5.08 10.79 16.76
N ARG A 146 -6.06 11.66 16.76
CA ARG A 146 -7.40 11.33 16.27
C ARG A 146 -7.44 11.54 14.78
N ILE A 147 -7.80 10.49 14.05
CA ILE A 147 -7.90 10.53 12.59
C ILE A 147 -9.17 11.24 12.17
N THR A 148 -9.02 12.28 11.37
CA THR A 148 -10.12 13.15 10.92
C THR A 148 -10.50 12.96 9.47
N ASP A 149 -9.57 12.48 8.62
CA ASP A 149 -9.82 12.19 7.22
C ASP A 149 -8.96 11.01 6.75
N ALA A 150 -9.47 10.26 5.79
CA ALA A 150 -8.81 9.09 5.25
C ALA A 150 -8.79 9.15 3.71
N LYS A 151 -7.60 9.03 3.14
CA LYS A 151 -7.34 9.00 1.71
C LYS A 151 -6.75 7.66 1.32
N SER A 152 -6.50 7.43 0.04
CA SER A 152 -5.92 6.16 -0.43
C SER A 152 -4.48 5.95 0.07
N PHE A 153 -3.69 7.01 0.21
CA PHE A 153 -2.25 6.92 0.55
C PHE A 153 -1.88 7.62 1.85
N SER A 154 -2.80 8.28 2.49
CA SER A 154 -2.53 9.02 3.74
C SER A 154 -3.77 9.21 4.57
N LEU A 155 -3.52 9.56 5.81
CA LEU A 155 -4.51 9.96 6.80
C LEU A 155 -4.22 11.40 7.22
N ASP A 156 -5.25 12.12 7.63
CA ASP A 156 -5.11 13.39 8.32
C ASP A 156 -5.61 13.22 9.75
N GLY A 157 -5.01 13.94 10.67
CA GLY A 157 -5.41 13.87 12.06
C GLY A 157 -4.99 15.07 12.91
N VAL A 158 -5.47 15.09 14.12
CA VAL A 158 -5.14 16.11 15.12
C VAL A 158 -4.65 15.43 16.40
N VAL A 159 -3.73 16.08 17.10
CA VAL A 159 -3.22 15.56 18.37
C VAL A 159 -4.37 15.50 19.38
N GLU A 160 -4.52 14.35 20.00
CA GLU A 160 -5.50 14.14 21.07
C GLU A 160 -4.96 14.70 22.37
N SER A 161 -5.74 15.51 22.99
CA SER A 161 -5.39 16.13 24.30
C SER A 161 -5.70 15.21 25.48
#